data_91c5ef61aaa110ec786a603181800676
#
_entry.id   91c5ef61aaa110ec786a603181800676
#
_cell.length_a   1.000
_cell.length_b   1.000
_cell.length_c   1.000
_cell.angle_alpha   90.00
_cell.angle_beta   90.00
_cell.angle_gamma   90.00
#
_symmetry.space_group_name_H-M   'P 1'
#
loop_
_entity.id
_entity.type
_entity.pdbx_description
1 polymer ?
#
loop_
_entity_poly.entity_id
_entity_poly.type
_entity_poly.pdbx_seq_one_letter_code
_entity_poly.pdbx_strand_id
1 'polypeptide(L)'
;ISAQENMPIILSDSENGTEVADNFIDSKDIAKSYVIGGTYSISNSVERSLPNATRIAGSSRSETNAKIIEEFYKDTDIKNIYVTKDGTKNKNDLIDSLAVGVLAAKNSSPIVLAGNKLDTTQKDVLNTKIIDKVTQIGGLGNENVVEDILDIQEETKYTVETIDELNAAIKRADANDIIKFKP
;
A
#
# COMPACT_ATOMS: atom_id res chain seq x y z
N ILE A 1 8.35 -1.36 -1.62
CA ILE A 1 8.82 -1.24 -0.21
C ILE A 1 10.13 -1.98 -0.04
N SER A 2 10.17 -3.32 -0.16
CA SER A 2 11.40 -4.10 0.06
C SER A 2 12.61 -3.53 -0.68
N ALA A 3 12.49 -3.28 -1.98
CA ALA A 3 13.57 -2.71 -2.78
C ALA A 3 13.85 -1.23 -2.47
N GLN A 4 12.86 -0.45 -2.02
CA GLN A 4 13.04 0.95 -1.64
C GLN A 4 13.76 1.09 -0.31
N GLU A 5 13.39 0.24 0.66
CA GLU A 5 13.94 0.25 2.02
C GLU A 5 15.17 -0.66 2.17
N ASN A 6 15.61 -1.27 1.06
CA ASN A 6 16.71 -2.25 1.06
C ASN A 6 16.51 -3.39 2.08
N MET A 7 15.26 -3.86 2.21
CA MET A 7 14.89 -4.95 3.11
C MET A 7 14.68 -6.25 2.33
N PRO A 8 15.25 -7.39 2.74
CA PRO A 8 14.91 -8.67 2.15
C PRO A 8 13.49 -9.10 2.50
N ILE A 9 12.85 -9.88 1.62
CA ILE A 9 11.58 -10.54 1.89
C ILE A 9 11.86 -11.98 2.27
N ILE A 10 11.39 -12.39 3.45
CA ILE A 10 11.46 -13.76 3.92
C ILE A 10 10.03 -14.31 3.92
N LEU A 11 9.84 -15.45 3.25
CA LEU A 11 8.57 -16.14 3.30
C LEU A 11 8.49 -16.99 4.58
N SER A 12 7.38 -16.87 5.28
CA SER A 12 7.08 -17.63 6.48
C SER A 12 5.87 -18.53 6.22
N ASP A 13 5.89 -19.74 6.75
CA ASP A 13 4.71 -20.59 6.81
C ASP A 13 4.11 -20.62 8.22
N SER A 14 2.91 -21.19 8.34
CA SER A 14 2.18 -21.24 9.61
C SER A 14 2.71 -22.28 10.60
N GLU A 15 3.46 -23.29 10.14
CA GLU A 15 3.95 -24.41 10.95
C GLU A 15 5.39 -24.18 11.42
N ASN A 16 6.30 -23.87 10.47
CA ASN A 16 7.74 -23.78 10.73
C ASN A 16 8.25 -22.33 10.82
N GLY A 17 7.37 -21.37 10.59
CA GLY A 17 7.73 -19.96 10.69
C GLY A 17 8.82 -19.55 9.69
N THR A 18 9.94 -19.05 10.22
CA THR A 18 11.10 -18.59 9.43
C THR A 18 12.27 -19.59 9.44
N GLU A 19 12.09 -20.83 9.90
CA GLU A 19 13.15 -21.79 10.15
C GLU A 19 14.15 -21.92 8.98
N VAL A 20 13.64 -21.91 7.74
CA VAL A 20 14.50 -21.99 6.54
C VAL A 20 15.41 -20.76 6.36
N ALA A 21 15.15 -19.68 7.05
CA ALA A 21 15.90 -18.42 6.98
C ALA A 21 16.56 -18.04 8.31
N ASP A 22 16.42 -18.81 9.38
CA ASP A 22 16.93 -18.46 10.71
C ASP A 22 18.44 -18.22 10.69
N ASN A 23 19.22 -19.07 10.01
CA ASN A 23 20.66 -18.84 9.86
C ASN A 23 21.00 -17.51 9.16
N PHE A 24 20.15 -17.07 8.21
CA PHE A 24 20.32 -15.77 7.56
C PHE A 24 19.99 -14.65 8.54
N ILE A 25 18.87 -14.76 9.26
CA ILE A 25 18.42 -13.77 10.24
C ILE A 25 19.49 -13.60 11.32
N ASP A 26 19.98 -14.69 11.90
CA ASP A 26 20.99 -14.70 12.96
C ASP A 26 22.36 -14.17 12.49
N SER A 27 22.69 -14.36 11.20
CA SER A 27 23.95 -13.88 10.62
C SER A 27 23.96 -12.38 10.32
N LYS A 28 22.83 -11.68 10.42
CA LYS A 28 22.68 -10.27 10.09
C LYS A 28 22.33 -9.46 11.34
N ASP A 29 22.88 -8.26 11.38
CA ASP A 29 22.51 -7.27 12.40
C ASP A 29 21.19 -6.58 11.99
N ILE A 30 20.07 -7.28 12.22
CA ILE A 30 18.75 -6.81 11.83
C ILE A 30 18.21 -5.88 12.92
N ALA A 31 18.11 -4.60 12.61
CA ALA A 31 17.62 -3.59 13.53
C ALA A 31 16.09 -3.65 13.74
N LYS A 32 15.33 -4.02 12.69
CA LYS A 32 13.87 -4.04 12.71
C LYS A 32 13.31 -5.07 11.73
N SER A 33 12.21 -5.69 12.09
CA SER A 33 11.46 -6.62 11.24
C SER A 33 10.01 -6.17 11.08
N TYR A 34 9.44 -6.40 9.91
CA TYR A 34 8.02 -6.20 9.65
C TYR A 34 7.36 -7.54 9.36
N VAL A 35 6.33 -7.89 10.13
CA VAL A 35 5.52 -9.10 9.94
C VAL A 35 4.25 -8.72 9.18
N ILE A 36 4.21 -9.08 7.91
CA ILE A 36 3.08 -8.73 7.02
C ILE A 36 2.06 -9.87 7.00
N GLY A 37 0.96 -9.68 7.67
CA GLY A 37 -0.15 -10.63 7.73
C GLY A 37 -0.62 -10.95 9.15
N GLY A 38 -1.86 -11.45 9.22
CA GLY A 38 -2.52 -11.79 10.49
C GLY A 38 -1.96 -13.04 11.16
N THR A 39 -2.38 -13.28 12.40
CA THR A 39 -1.90 -14.39 13.24
C THR A 39 -2.24 -15.78 12.73
N TYR A 40 -3.21 -15.89 11.83
CA TYR A 40 -3.51 -17.13 11.11
C TYR A 40 -2.44 -17.51 10.07
N SER A 41 -1.80 -16.50 9.45
CA SER A 41 -0.77 -16.72 8.44
C SER A 41 0.62 -16.80 9.06
N ILE A 42 0.89 -15.95 10.05
CA ILE A 42 2.18 -15.88 10.75
C ILE A 42 1.88 -15.76 12.25
N SER A 43 2.20 -16.79 12.99
CA SER A 43 1.88 -16.88 14.41
C SER A 43 2.57 -15.79 15.26
N ASN A 44 2.03 -15.55 16.45
CA ASN A 44 2.66 -14.63 17.40
C ASN A 44 4.02 -15.17 17.93
N SER A 45 4.28 -16.46 17.85
CA SER A 45 5.59 -17.05 18.21
C SER A 45 6.65 -16.61 17.20
N VAL A 46 6.35 -16.66 15.91
CA VAL A 46 7.24 -16.18 14.84
C VAL A 46 7.51 -14.67 15.00
N GLU A 47 6.49 -13.86 15.26
CA GLU A 47 6.69 -12.43 15.50
C GLU A 47 7.65 -12.16 16.67
N ARG A 48 7.47 -12.88 17.78
CA ARG A 48 8.33 -12.71 18.96
C ARG A 48 9.77 -13.21 18.79
N SER A 49 10.02 -14.10 17.84
CA SER A 49 11.38 -14.57 17.52
C SER A 49 12.17 -13.60 16.66
N LEU A 50 11.52 -12.62 16.04
CA LEU A 50 12.16 -11.68 15.11
C LEU A 50 12.64 -10.41 15.81
N PRO A 51 13.79 -9.82 15.41
CA PRO A 51 14.32 -8.60 15.99
C PRO A 51 13.37 -7.41 15.83
N ASN A 52 12.99 -6.76 16.94
CA ASN A 52 12.14 -5.56 16.98
C ASN A 52 10.95 -5.61 16.01
N ALA A 53 10.23 -6.73 16.01
CA ALA A 53 9.17 -7.01 15.07
C ALA A 53 7.98 -6.05 15.22
N THR A 54 7.46 -5.59 14.11
CA THR A 54 6.22 -4.81 14.03
C THR A 54 5.27 -5.52 13.07
N ARG A 55 4.09 -5.91 13.56
CA ARG A 55 3.06 -6.54 12.72
C ARG A 55 2.25 -5.50 11.98
N ILE A 56 2.09 -5.73 10.66
CA ILE A 56 1.18 -4.98 9.80
C ILE A 56 0.16 -5.98 9.25
N ALA A 57 -1.05 -5.91 9.75
CA ALA A 57 -2.12 -6.83 9.40
C ALA A 57 -3.50 -6.21 9.54
N GLY A 58 -4.39 -6.57 8.65
CA GLY A 58 -5.81 -6.32 8.71
C GLY A 58 -6.61 -7.62 8.77
N SER A 59 -7.93 -7.51 8.81
CA SER A 59 -8.85 -8.63 8.75
C SER A 59 -8.95 -9.24 7.34
N SER A 60 -8.50 -8.49 6.33
CA SER A 60 -8.47 -8.88 4.91
C SER A 60 -7.15 -8.51 4.26
N ARG A 61 -6.94 -8.98 3.01
CA ARG A 61 -5.80 -8.54 2.18
C ARG A 61 -5.85 -7.05 1.88
N SER A 62 -7.04 -6.53 1.58
CA SER A 62 -7.25 -5.12 1.28
C SER A 62 -6.93 -4.23 2.50
N GLU A 63 -7.39 -4.61 3.69
CA GLU A 63 -7.06 -3.88 4.92
C GLU A 63 -5.57 -3.98 5.25
N THR A 64 -4.93 -5.15 5.09
CA THR A 64 -3.49 -5.29 5.26
C THR A 64 -2.73 -4.41 4.26
N ASN A 65 -3.18 -4.36 3.00
CA ASN A 65 -2.61 -3.50 1.97
C ASN A 65 -2.75 -2.01 2.30
N ALA A 66 -3.91 -1.58 2.81
CA ALA A 66 -4.11 -0.21 3.29
C ALA A 66 -3.10 0.17 4.38
N LYS A 67 -2.93 -0.67 5.39
CA LYS A 67 -1.95 -0.45 6.48
C LYS A 67 -0.50 -0.43 6.00
N ILE A 68 -0.16 -1.20 4.97
CA ILE A 68 1.15 -1.12 4.32
C ILE A 68 1.34 0.24 3.64
N ILE A 69 0.31 0.75 2.95
CA ILE A 69 0.37 2.08 2.33
C ILE A 69 0.51 3.16 3.39
N GLU A 70 -0.25 3.08 4.47
CA GLU A 70 -0.19 4.00 5.60
C GLU A 70 1.20 4.04 6.27
N GLU A 71 1.81 2.87 6.51
CA GLU A 71 3.11 2.78 7.19
C GLU A 71 4.27 3.25 6.33
N PHE A 72 4.29 2.91 5.04
CA PHE A 72 5.47 3.11 4.19
C PHE A 72 5.36 4.30 3.22
N TYR A 73 4.16 4.78 2.96
CA TYR A 73 3.94 5.94 2.08
C TYR A 73 3.35 7.10 2.89
N LYS A 74 4.16 7.61 3.83
CA LYS A 74 3.74 8.67 4.78
C LYS A 74 3.55 10.01 4.11
N ASP A 75 4.25 10.28 3.02
CA ASP A 75 4.08 11.49 2.25
C ASP A 75 2.65 11.56 1.67
N THR A 76 2.12 12.77 1.60
CA THR A 76 0.81 13.00 1.01
C THR A 76 0.83 12.87 -0.50
N ASP A 77 1.94 13.23 -1.15
CA ASP A 77 2.07 13.28 -2.60
C ASP A 77 2.56 11.95 -3.18
N ILE A 78 1.71 11.29 -3.95
CA ILE A 78 2.00 10.05 -4.65
C ILE A 78 1.91 10.28 -6.16
N LYS A 79 3.04 10.27 -6.86
CA LYS A 79 3.09 10.50 -8.31
C LYS A 79 2.38 9.45 -9.15
N ASN A 80 2.33 8.21 -8.68
CA ASN A 80 1.61 7.15 -9.36
C ASN A 80 1.23 6.06 -8.38
N ILE A 81 0.09 5.43 -8.61
CA ILE A 81 -0.39 4.26 -7.89
C ILE A 81 -0.71 3.14 -8.89
N TYR A 82 -0.32 1.92 -8.57
CA TYR A 82 -0.64 0.76 -9.38
C TYR A 82 -1.80 0.00 -8.77
N VAL A 83 -2.83 -0.29 -9.56
CA VAL A 83 -4.00 -1.07 -9.14
C VAL A 83 -3.89 -2.46 -9.75
N THR A 84 -3.97 -3.48 -8.92
CA THR A 84 -3.97 -4.89 -9.33
C THR A 84 -5.04 -5.67 -8.60
N LYS A 85 -5.41 -6.84 -9.13
CA LYS A 85 -6.33 -7.74 -8.45
C LYS A 85 -5.73 -8.33 -7.18
N ASP A 86 -6.56 -8.56 -6.18
CA ASP A 86 -6.16 -9.08 -4.87
C ASP A 86 -6.00 -10.62 -4.81
N GLY A 87 -6.29 -11.32 -5.91
CA GLY A 87 -6.20 -12.78 -5.98
C GLY A 87 -7.25 -13.55 -5.17
N THR A 88 -8.28 -12.87 -4.66
CA THR A 88 -9.34 -13.52 -3.87
C THR A 88 -10.20 -14.46 -4.72
N LYS A 89 -10.52 -14.05 -5.95
CA LYS A 89 -11.30 -14.87 -6.89
C LYS A 89 -10.45 -15.91 -7.59
N ASN A 90 -9.24 -15.55 -7.99
CA ASN A 90 -8.29 -16.41 -8.67
C ASN A 90 -6.87 -16.08 -8.21
N LYS A 91 -6.16 -17.07 -7.65
CA LYS A 91 -4.79 -16.86 -7.15
C LYS A 91 -3.81 -16.41 -8.24
N ASN A 92 -4.06 -16.78 -9.50
CA ASN A 92 -3.22 -16.36 -10.63
C ASN A 92 -3.30 -14.84 -10.88
N ASP A 93 -4.35 -14.17 -10.41
CA ASP A 93 -4.46 -12.72 -10.51
C ASP A 93 -3.36 -11.98 -9.73
N LEU A 94 -2.66 -12.66 -8.79
CA LEU A 94 -1.50 -12.10 -8.08
C LEU A 94 -0.24 -12.01 -8.94
N ILE A 95 -0.19 -12.65 -10.10
CA ILE A 95 0.96 -12.59 -11.01
C ILE A 95 1.21 -11.14 -11.44
N ASP A 96 0.16 -10.39 -11.71
CA ASP A 96 0.25 -8.99 -12.13
C ASP A 96 0.86 -8.11 -11.02
N SER A 97 0.47 -8.35 -9.76
CA SER A 97 1.02 -7.61 -8.63
C SER A 97 2.50 -7.94 -8.37
N LEU A 98 2.91 -9.19 -8.59
CA LEU A 98 4.32 -9.58 -8.50
C LEU A 98 5.13 -8.98 -9.66
N ALA A 99 4.59 -9.02 -10.88
CA ALA A 99 5.26 -8.49 -12.06
C ALA A 99 5.49 -6.97 -11.98
N VAL A 100 4.52 -6.22 -11.48
CA VAL A 100 4.65 -4.76 -11.35
C VAL A 100 5.55 -4.33 -10.19
N GLY A 101 5.90 -5.23 -9.26
CA GLY A 101 6.65 -4.91 -8.05
C GLY A 101 7.96 -4.16 -8.30
N VAL A 102 8.72 -4.55 -9.33
CA VAL A 102 9.97 -3.88 -9.70
C VAL A 102 9.72 -2.45 -10.20
N LEU A 103 8.69 -2.26 -11.03
CA LEU A 103 8.32 -0.94 -11.56
C LEU A 103 7.80 -0.03 -10.45
N ALA A 104 6.97 -0.57 -9.57
CA ALA A 104 6.46 0.14 -8.40
C ALA A 104 7.59 0.61 -7.48
N ALA A 105 8.57 -0.26 -7.21
CA ALA A 105 9.75 0.09 -6.41
C ALA A 105 10.57 1.19 -7.07
N LYS A 106 10.84 1.09 -8.38
CA LYS A 106 11.60 2.10 -9.13
C LYS A 106 10.95 3.48 -9.10
N ASN A 107 9.62 3.52 -9.11
CA ASN A 107 8.85 4.77 -9.14
C ASN A 107 8.41 5.23 -7.74
N SER A 108 8.86 4.58 -6.67
CA SER A 108 8.40 4.83 -5.30
C SER A 108 6.87 4.87 -5.17
N SER A 109 6.21 3.95 -5.85
CA SER A 109 4.75 3.91 -6.00
C SER A 109 4.14 2.77 -5.21
N PRO A 110 3.04 2.98 -4.48
CA PRO A 110 2.29 1.90 -3.85
C PRO A 110 1.56 1.04 -4.89
N ILE A 111 1.28 -0.21 -4.48
CA ILE A 111 0.39 -1.13 -5.20
C ILE A 111 -0.87 -1.29 -4.37
N VAL A 112 -2.02 -1.00 -4.94
CA VAL A 112 -3.34 -1.28 -4.37
C VAL A 112 -3.80 -2.66 -4.84
N LEU A 113 -3.98 -3.56 -3.87
CA LEU A 113 -4.55 -4.88 -4.09
C LEU A 113 -6.05 -4.81 -3.81
N ALA A 114 -6.87 -4.88 -4.85
CA ALA A 114 -8.32 -4.77 -4.68
C ALA A 114 -9.07 -5.80 -5.54
N GLY A 115 -10.26 -6.15 -5.08
CA GLY A 115 -11.21 -6.94 -5.85
C GLY A 115 -11.84 -6.09 -6.95
N ASN A 116 -13.17 -6.05 -6.97
CA ASN A 116 -13.93 -5.23 -7.95
C ASN A 116 -14.30 -3.83 -7.42
N LYS A 117 -13.88 -3.49 -6.22
CA LYS A 117 -14.05 -2.16 -5.59
C LYS A 117 -13.02 -1.98 -4.49
N LEU A 118 -12.78 -0.74 -4.09
CA LEU A 118 -11.96 -0.43 -2.92
C LEU A 118 -12.66 -0.88 -1.62
N ASP A 119 -11.85 -1.38 -0.69
CA ASP A 119 -12.26 -1.55 0.70
C ASP A 119 -12.33 -0.18 1.40
N THR A 120 -13.17 -0.08 2.45
CA THR A 120 -13.32 1.19 3.20
C THR A 120 -11.99 1.68 3.75
N THR A 121 -11.18 0.78 4.32
CA THR A 121 -9.86 1.15 4.86
C THR A 121 -8.88 1.62 3.78
N GLN A 122 -8.98 1.07 2.56
CA GLN A 122 -8.20 1.57 1.43
C GLN A 122 -8.66 2.97 1.03
N LYS A 123 -9.97 3.21 0.98
CA LYS A 123 -10.54 4.54 0.71
C LYS A 123 -10.05 5.57 1.73
N ASP A 124 -10.14 5.24 3.01
CA ASP A 124 -9.71 6.14 4.10
C ASP A 124 -8.24 6.53 3.97
N VAL A 125 -7.35 5.57 3.71
CA VAL A 125 -5.91 5.85 3.53
C VAL A 125 -5.64 6.65 2.26
N LEU A 126 -6.27 6.28 1.14
CA LEU A 126 -6.06 6.98 -0.14
C LEU A 126 -6.65 8.39 -0.14
N ASN A 127 -7.70 8.63 0.66
CA ASN A 127 -8.28 9.95 0.86
C ASN A 127 -7.33 10.94 1.57
N THR A 128 -6.31 10.45 2.27
CA THR A 128 -5.26 11.28 2.87
C THR A 128 -4.12 11.62 1.88
N LYS A 129 -4.19 11.12 0.65
CA LYS A 129 -3.12 11.22 -0.35
C LYS A 129 -3.56 12.09 -1.54
N ILE A 130 -2.59 12.74 -2.16
CA ILE A 130 -2.74 13.38 -3.45
C ILE A 130 -2.07 12.46 -4.48
N ILE A 131 -2.84 11.95 -5.43
CA ILE A 131 -2.39 10.96 -6.40
C ILE A 131 -2.44 11.58 -7.80
N ASP A 132 -1.28 11.77 -8.42
CA ASP A 132 -1.21 12.39 -9.75
C ASP A 132 -1.65 11.42 -10.85
N LYS A 133 -1.41 10.12 -10.66
CA LYS A 133 -1.71 9.12 -11.67
C LYS A 133 -2.15 7.78 -11.06
N VAL A 134 -3.17 7.17 -11.66
CA VAL A 134 -3.61 5.80 -11.38
C VAL A 134 -3.32 4.93 -12.58
N THR A 135 -2.68 3.79 -12.38
CA THR A 135 -2.33 2.85 -13.45
C THR A 135 -2.87 1.45 -13.13
N GLN A 136 -3.83 0.99 -13.90
CA GLN A 136 -4.32 -0.39 -13.81
C GLN A 136 -3.28 -1.35 -14.43
N ILE A 137 -3.00 -2.45 -13.73
CA ILE A 137 -2.11 -3.51 -14.17
C ILE A 137 -2.91 -4.81 -14.29
N GLY A 138 -2.72 -5.49 -15.41
CA GLY A 138 -3.45 -6.72 -15.76
C GLY A 138 -4.68 -6.46 -16.61
N GLY A 139 -5.50 -7.51 -16.76
CA GLY A 139 -6.71 -7.46 -17.57
C GLY A 139 -7.89 -6.79 -16.87
N LEU A 140 -9.07 -6.89 -17.52
CA LEU A 140 -10.33 -6.33 -17.04
C LEU A 140 -10.71 -6.79 -15.62
N GLY A 141 -11.45 -5.93 -14.89
CA GLY A 141 -12.11 -6.25 -13.61
C GLY A 141 -11.69 -5.40 -12.42
N ASN A 142 -10.84 -4.37 -12.62
CA ASN A 142 -10.49 -3.36 -11.61
C ASN A 142 -10.85 -1.94 -12.05
N GLU A 143 -11.66 -1.79 -13.10
CA GLU A 143 -12.06 -0.49 -13.63
C GLU A 143 -12.76 0.35 -12.56
N ASN A 144 -13.71 -0.24 -11.82
CA ASN A 144 -14.40 0.44 -10.72
C ASN A 144 -13.46 0.86 -9.59
N VAL A 145 -12.36 0.12 -9.37
CA VAL A 145 -11.36 0.50 -8.38
C VAL A 145 -10.60 1.74 -8.83
N VAL A 146 -10.27 1.83 -10.11
CA VAL A 146 -9.64 3.01 -10.70
C VAL A 146 -10.58 4.21 -10.60
N GLU A 147 -11.85 4.04 -10.96
CA GLU A 147 -12.89 5.07 -10.81
C GLU A 147 -13.03 5.51 -9.33
N ASP A 148 -13.18 4.57 -8.40
CA ASP A 148 -13.22 4.85 -6.96
C ASP A 148 -12.02 5.74 -6.49
N ILE A 149 -10.81 5.47 -7.00
CA ILE A 149 -9.61 6.26 -6.64
C ILE A 149 -9.67 7.65 -7.27
N LEU A 150 -10.08 7.76 -8.52
CA LEU A 150 -10.21 9.05 -9.21
C LEU A 150 -11.26 9.93 -8.53
N ASP A 151 -12.42 9.36 -8.16
CA ASP A 151 -13.48 10.07 -7.44
C ASP A 151 -12.98 10.62 -6.09
N ILE A 152 -12.21 9.79 -5.32
CA ILE A 152 -11.59 10.25 -4.08
C ILE A 152 -10.65 11.44 -4.34
N GLN A 153 -9.89 11.40 -5.44
CA GLN A 153 -8.95 12.48 -5.76
C GLN A 153 -9.65 13.76 -6.18
N GLU A 154 -10.78 13.68 -6.88
CA GLU A 154 -11.59 14.86 -7.19
C GLU A 154 -12.15 15.53 -5.95
N GLU A 155 -12.52 14.75 -4.91
CA GLU A 155 -13.02 15.28 -3.64
C GLU A 155 -11.90 15.82 -2.74
N THR A 156 -10.70 15.24 -2.77
CA THR A 156 -9.61 15.48 -1.80
C THR A 156 -8.58 16.48 -2.32
N LYS A 157 -8.38 16.56 -3.62
CA LYS A 157 -7.26 17.26 -4.28
C LYS A 157 -7.14 18.73 -3.87
N TYR A 158 -8.23 19.35 -3.44
CA TYR A 158 -8.29 20.78 -3.08
C TYR A 158 -9.08 21.05 -1.81
N THR A 159 -9.15 20.12 -0.87
CA THR A 159 -9.70 20.42 0.47
C THR A 159 -8.59 20.95 1.36
N VAL A 160 -8.68 22.21 1.77
CA VAL A 160 -7.67 22.93 2.54
C VAL A 160 -8.24 23.42 3.87
N GLU A 161 -7.44 23.38 4.92
CA GLU A 161 -7.78 23.86 6.28
C GLU A 161 -6.94 25.09 6.66
N THR A 162 -5.76 25.24 6.06
CA THR A 162 -4.80 26.30 6.37
C THR A 162 -4.45 27.14 5.15
N ILE A 163 -3.89 28.33 5.42
CA ILE A 163 -3.41 29.24 4.35
C ILE A 163 -2.23 28.62 3.58
N ASP A 164 -1.38 27.86 4.25
CA ASP A 164 -0.25 27.21 3.61
C ASP A 164 -0.70 26.09 2.66
N GLU A 165 -1.70 25.29 3.05
CA GLU A 165 -2.35 24.30 2.21
C GLU A 165 -3.06 24.94 1.02
N LEU A 166 -3.76 26.07 1.23
CA LEU A 166 -4.36 26.82 0.15
C LEU A 166 -3.30 27.30 -0.87
N ASN A 167 -2.21 27.87 -0.40
CA ASN A 167 -1.12 28.31 -1.26
C ASN A 167 -0.47 27.15 -2.03
N ALA A 168 -0.36 25.97 -1.41
CA ALA A 168 0.13 24.77 -2.07
C ALA A 168 -0.87 24.26 -3.12
N ALA A 169 -2.17 24.25 -2.80
CA ALA A 169 -3.24 23.87 -3.71
C ALA A 169 -3.30 24.78 -4.94
N ILE A 170 -3.26 26.12 -4.74
CA ILE A 170 -3.27 27.11 -5.83
C ILE A 170 -2.10 26.88 -6.81
N LYS A 171 -0.92 26.52 -6.32
CA LYS A 171 0.24 26.25 -7.17
C LYS A 171 0.11 24.99 -8.03
N ARG A 172 -0.80 24.08 -7.67
CA ARG A 172 -1.02 22.78 -8.32
C ARG A 172 -2.30 22.73 -9.13
N ALA A 173 -3.24 23.60 -8.84
CA ALA A 173 -4.55 23.64 -9.48
C ALA A 173 -4.42 23.95 -10.97
N ASP A 174 -5.07 23.13 -11.80
CA ASP A 174 -5.27 23.38 -13.22
C ASP A 174 -6.55 24.18 -13.46
N ALA A 175 -6.75 24.63 -14.69
CA ALA A 175 -7.97 25.33 -15.07
C ALA A 175 -9.20 24.42 -14.88
N ASN A 176 -10.17 24.88 -14.11
CA ASN A 176 -11.42 24.21 -13.68
C ASN A 176 -11.33 23.37 -12.39
N ASP A 177 -10.22 23.33 -11.72
CA ASP A 177 -10.14 22.67 -10.42
C ASP A 177 -10.87 23.49 -9.32
N ILE A 178 -11.46 22.79 -8.35
CA ILE A 178 -12.20 23.41 -7.25
C ILE A 178 -11.40 23.26 -5.96
N ILE A 179 -11.03 24.40 -5.34
CA ILE A 179 -10.42 24.40 -4.02
C ILE A 179 -11.52 24.61 -2.98
N LYS A 180 -11.70 23.62 -2.09
CA LYS A 180 -12.67 23.68 -0.99
C LYS A 180 -11.98 23.95 0.33
N PHE A 181 -12.51 24.87 1.12
CA PHE A 181 -12.14 25.02 2.52
C PHE A 181 -12.92 24.02 3.36
N LYS A 182 -12.23 23.31 4.24
CA LYS A 182 -12.89 22.57 5.30
C LYS A 182 -13.43 23.54 6.33
N PRO A 183 -14.71 23.41 6.73
CA PRO A 183 -15.31 24.26 7.75
C PRO A 183 -14.65 24.10 9.11
#